data_904a430443db6a02a17c6e968740796a
#
_entry.id   904a430443db6a02a17c6e968740796a
#
_cell.length_a   1.000
_cell.length_b   1.000
_cell.length_c   1.000
_cell.angle_alpha   90.00
_cell.angle_beta   90.00
_cell.angle_gamma   90.00
#
_symmetry.space_group_name_H-M   'P 1'
#
loop_
_entity.id
_entity.type
_entity.pdbx_description
1 polymer ?
#
loop_
_entity_poly.entity_id
_entity_poly.type
_entity_poly.pdbx_seq_one_letter_code
_entity_poly.pdbx_strand_id
1 'polypeptide(L)'
;MLTPTDAPACDAIVASLPYFFGDPAGVRDCAAAVRWQRGYVATADGDVAAFLTVERHNPESAEITWMAAHASQRRHGLGRRLIEHAAAELAREGVRMLCVLTLGPSVPEEAGDNYSGTRAFYASCGFVPLRELELRSWNDAYALMLVRAIGAPRTR
;
A
#
# COMPACT_ATOMS: atom_id res chain seq x y z
N MET A 1 -13.82 0.45 -7.06
CA MET A 1 -12.76 0.91 -7.98
C MET A 1 -12.46 2.35 -7.65
N LEU A 2 -11.20 2.72 -7.50
CA LEU A 2 -10.76 4.12 -7.36
C LEU A 2 -11.00 4.88 -8.66
N THR A 3 -11.53 6.09 -8.58
CA THR A 3 -11.81 6.98 -9.71
C THR A 3 -11.19 8.35 -9.47
N PRO A 4 -10.97 9.18 -10.49
CA PRO A 4 -10.46 10.54 -10.30
C PRO A 4 -11.32 11.42 -9.37
N THR A 5 -12.60 11.13 -9.24
CA THR A 5 -13.51 11.85 -8.32
C THR A 5 -13.25 11.54 -6.86
N ASP A 6 -12.58 10.43 -6.54
CA ASP A 6 -12.18 10.05 -5.18
C ASP A 6 -10.88 10.74 -4.73
N ALA A 7 -10.14 11.35 -5.66
CA ALA A 7 -8.83 11.93 -5.39
C ALA A 7 -8.82 12.96 -4.24
N PRO A 8 -9.78 13.90 -4.12
CA PRO A 8 -9.79 14.84 -2.99
C PRO A 8 -9.94 14.14 -1.64
N ALA A 9 -10.73 13.07 -1.58
CA ALA A 9 -10.90 12.29 -0.35
C ALA A 9 -9.61 11.51 -0.01
N CYS A 10 -8.93 10.96 -1.00
CA CYS A 10 -7.63 10.30 -0.81
C CYS A 10 -6.56 11.30 -0.33
N ASP A 11 -6.51 12.51 -0.90
CA ASP A 11 -5.61 13.58 -0.46
C ASP A 11 -5.89 13.98 1.02
N ALA A 12 -7.17 14.04 1.43
CA ALA A 12 -7.56 14.29 2.82
C ALA A 12 -7.13 13.14 3.77
N ILE A 13 -7.21 11.89 3.31
CA ILE A 13 -6.71 10.74 4.07
C ILE A 13 -5.21 10.86 4.31
N VAL A 14 -4.44 11.16 3.28
CA VAL A 14 -2.98 11.37 3.38
C VAL A 14 -2.66 12.50 4.36
N ALA A 15 -3.36 13.63 4.25
CA ALA A 15 -3.19 14.79 5.14
C ALA A 15 -3.50 14.47 6.63
N SER A 16 -4.36 13.47 6.89
CA SER A 16 -4.67 13.00 8.25
C SER A 16 -3.55 12.17 8.89
N LEU A 17 -2.48 11.84 8.15
CA LEU A 17 -1.43 10.90 8.54
C LEU A 17 -0.02 11.52 8.43
N PRO A 18 0.27 12.67 9.08
CA PRO A 18 1.52 13.40 8.89
C PRO A 18 2.78 12.61 9.28
N TYR A 19 2.67 11.64 10.20
CA TYR A 19 3.78 10.78 10.59
C TYR A 19 4.20 9.77 9.53
N PHE A 20 3.29 9.40 8.63
CA PHE A 20 3.55 8.44 7.54
C PHE A 20 3.80 9.12 6.21
N PHE A 21 3.29 10.33 6.04
CA PHE A 21 3.36 11.13 4.83
C PHE A 21 4.02 12.49 5.12
N GLY A 22 5.16 12.47 5.81
CA GLY A 22 5.90 13.69 6.17
C GLY A 22 6.78 14.25 5.05
N ASP A 23 7.14 13.43 4.05
CA ASP A 23 7.92 13.88 2.91
C ASP A 23 7.03 14.51 1.81
N PRO A 24 7.23 15.80 1.46
CA PRO A 24 6.45 16.46 0.41
C PRO A 24 6.56 15.82 -0.97
N ALA A 25 7.70 15.18 -1.30
CA ALA A 25 7.87 14.46 -2.55
C ALA A 25 6.97 13.21 -2.56
N GLY A 26 7.01 12.40 -1.51
CA GLY A 26 6.14 11.24 -1.35
C GLY A 26 4.66 11.58 -1.39
N VAL A 27 4.25 12.70 -0.79
CA VAL A 27 2.86 13.19 -0.86
C VAL A 27 2.45 13.49 -2.30
N ARG A 28 3.32 14.16 -3.08
CA ARG A 28 3.03 14.45 -4.51
C ARG A 28 2.95 13.17 -5.35
N ASP A 29 3.85 12.23 -5.12
CA ASP A 29 3.88 10.94 -5.83
C ASP A 29 2.65 10.10 -5.52
N CYS A 30 2.21 10.08 -4.27
CA CYS A 30 0.96 9.45 -3.85
C CYS A 30 -0.25 10.10 -4.53
N ALA A 31 -0.32 11.44 -4.54
CA ALA A 31 -1.40 12.18 -5.20
C ALA A 31 -1.44 11.92 -6.71
N ALA A 32 -0.28 11.78 -7.37
CA ALA A 32 -0.20 11.39 -8.77
C ALA A 32 -0.70 9.94 -8.97
N ALA A 33 -0.23 8.99 -8.15
CA ALA A 33 -0.64 7.60 -8.23
C ALA A 33 -2.16 7.43 -8.09
N VAL A 34 -2.79 8.12 -7.14
CA VAL A 34 -4.26 8.13 -6.95
C VAL A 34 -5.00 8.57 -8.21
N ARG A 35 -4.42 9.44 -9.03
CA ARG A 35 -5.06 9.98 -10.25
C ARG A 35 -4.81 9.15 -11.50
N TRP A 36 -3.72 8.38 -11.54
CA TRP A 36 -3.28 7.73 -12.77
C TRP A 36 -3.12 6.22 -12.68
N GLN A 37 -2.94 5.67 -11.48
CA GLN A 37 -2.84 4.22 -11.30
C GLN A 37 -4.21 3.58 -11.08
N ARG A 38 -4.30 2.31 -11.36
CA ARG A 38 -5.42 1.50 -10.89
C ARG A 38 -5.44 1.48 -9.36
N GLY A 39 -6.63 1.51 -8.78
CA GLY A 39 -6.76 1.45 -7.33
C GLY A 39 -8.17 1.08 -6.88
N TYR A 40 -8.31 1.01 -5.58
CA TYR A 40 -9.56 0.66 -4.90
C TYR A 40 -9.76 1.57 -3.69
N VAL A 41 -11.01 1.87 -3.39
CA VAL A 41 -11.41 2.61 -2.19
C VAL A 41 -12.31 1.74 -1.31
N ALA A 42 -12.23 1.97 -0.01
CA ALA A 42 -13.19 1.47 0.96
C ALA A 42 -13.94 2.65 1.56
N THR A 43 -15.24 2.52 1.68
CA THR A 43 -16.10 3.55 2.26
C THR A 43 -16.55 3.18 3.66
N ALA A 44 -16.74 4.17 4.51
CA ALA A 44 -17.40 4.07 5.80
C ALA A 44 -18.43 5.21 5.88
N ASP A 45 -19.66 4.91 6.27
CA ASP A 45 -20.77 5.87 6.36
C ASP A 45 -21.05 6.66 5.07
N GLY A 46 -20.70 6.08 3.92
CA GLY A 46 -20.87 6.68 2.59
C GLY A 46 -19.66 7.45 2.08
N ASP A 47 -18.68 7.75 2.92
CA ASP A 47 -17.47 8.51 2.56
C ASP A 47 -16.27 7.58 2.31
N VAL A 48 -15.35 8.00 1.45
CA VAL A 48 -14.08 7.28 1.22
C VAL A 48 -13.24 7.35 2.49
N ALA A 49 -12.97 6.20 3.08
CA ALA A 49 -12.27 6.06 4.36
C ALA A 49 -10.88 5.43 4.24
N ALA A 50 -10.62 4.72 3.14
CA ALA A 50 -9.31 4.14 2.84
C ALA A 50 -9.17 3.92 1.33
N PHE A 51 -7.93 3.88 0.87
CA PHE A 51 -7.60 3.57 -0.53
C PHE A 51 -6.32 2.74 -0.62
N LEU A 52 -6.14 2.08 -1.77
CA LEU A 52 -4.85 1.59 -2.24
C LEU A 52 -4.74 1.77 -3.74
N THR A 53 -3.50 1.92 -4.22
CA THR A 53 -3.15 1.92 -5.64
C THR A 53 -2.24 0.75 -5.96
N VAL A 54 -2.33 0.27 -7.20
CA VAL A 54 -1.53 -0.86 -7.67
C VAL A 54 -0.89 -0.55 -9.02
N GLU A 55 0.32 -1.05 -9.20
CA GLU A 55 1.02 -1.05 -10.46
C GLU A 55 1.36 -2.49 -10.87
N ARG A 56 1.15 -2.84 -12.14
CA ARG A 56 1.59 -4.13 -12.69
C ARG A 56 2.99 -4.00 -13.27
N HIS A 57 3.92 -4.76 -12.75
CA HIS A 57 5.29 -4.81 -13.27
C HIS A 57 5.41 -5.75 -14.47
N ASN A 58 4.60 -6.81 -14.51
CA ASN A 58 4.54 -7.79 -15.58
C ASN A 58 3.21 -8.59 -15.51
N PRO A 59 2.94 -9.53 -16.44
CA PRO A 59 1.68 -10.29 -16.42
C PRO A 59 1.42 -11.08 -15.12
N GLU A 60 2.46 -11.44 -14.36
CA GLU A 60 2.35 -12.31 -13.19
C GLU A 60 2.60 -11.59 -11.85
N SER A 61 3.02 -10.32 -11.85
CA SER A 61 3.30 -9.59 -10.62
C SER A 61 2.77 -8.16 -10.62
N ALA A 62 2.33 -7.71 -9.46
CA ALA A 62 1.88 -6.36 -9.19
C ALA A 62 2.37 -5.89 -7.82
N GLU A 63 2.40 -4.59 -7.63
CA GLU A 63 2.80 -3.91 -6.40
C GLU A 63 1.65 -3.04 -5.87
N ILE A 64 1.43 -3.06 -4.56
CA ILE A 64 0.69 -2.01 -3.86
C ILE A 64 1.64 -0.84 -3.71
N THR A 65 1.44 0.21 -4.50
CA THR A 65 2.33 1.38 -4.51
C THR A 65 2.02 2.35 -3.37
N TRP A 66 0.74 2.56 -3.09
CA TRP A 66 0.28 3.40 -1.98
C TRP A 66 -0.93 2.77 -1.31
N MET A 67 -1.01 2.94 0.00
CA MET A 67 -2.17 2.52 0.77
C MET A 67 -2.29 3.35 2.04
N ALA A 68 -3.49 3.85 2.31
CA ALA A 68 -3.78 4.58 3.54
C ALA A 68 -5.24 4.40 3.96
N ALA A 69 -5.47 4.48 5.27
CA ALA A 69 -6.78 4.62 5.87
C ALA A 69 -6.81 5.89 6.72
N HIS A 70 -7.90 6.66 6.66
CA HIS A 70 -8.07 7.88 7.44
C HIS A 70 -7.77 7.63 8.93
N ALA A 71 -7.11 8.57 9.59
CA ALA A 71 -6.63 8.41 10.96
C ALA A 71 -7.74 7.91 11.92
N SER A 72 -8.96 8.45 11.79
CA SER A 72 -10.12 8.06 12.61
C SER A 72 -10.71 6.69 12.26
N GLN A 73 -10.39 6.15 11.08
CA GLN A 73 -10.95 4.90 10.56
C GLN A 73 -9.93 3.74 10.56
N ARG A 74 -8.77 3.97 11.16
CA ARG A 74 -7.76 2.92 11.33
C ARG A 74 -8.24 1.84 12.30
N ARG A 75 -7.71 0.60 12.12
CA ARG A 75 -8.01 -0.59 12.97
C ARG A 75 -9.45 -1.13 12.86
N HIS A 76 -10.23 -0.67 11.88
CA HIS A 76 -11.57 -1.20 11.58
C HIS A 76 -11.57 -2.24 10.43
N GLY A 77 -10.38 -2.76 10.06
CA GLY A 77 -10.26 -3.81 9.05
C GLY A 77 -10.35 -3.33 7.59
N LEU A 78 -10.49 -2.03 7.34
CA LEU A 78 -10.63 -1.49 5.97
C LEU A 78 -9.43 -1.83 5.09
N GLY A 79 -8.21 -1.69 5.62
CA GLY A 79 -6.99 -2.01 4.88
C GLY A 79 -6.91 -3.48 4.46
N ARG A 80 -7.25 -4.39 5.37
CA ARG A 80 -7.31 -5.83 5.03
C ARG A 80 -8.32 -6.10 3.93
N ARG A 81 -9.52 -5.54 4.02
CA ARG A 81 -10.57 -5.71 3.01
C ARG A 81 -10.15 -5.18 1.64
N LEU A 82 -9.44 -4.05 1.59
CA LEU A 82 -8.88 -3.51 0.35
C LEU A 82 -7.84 -4.46 -0.26
N ILE A 83 -6.90 -4.97 0.55
CA ILE A 83 -5.87 -5.92 0.09
C ILE A 83 -6.53 -7.21 -0.45
N GLU A 84 -7.47 -7.79 0.28
CA GLU A 84 -8.16 -9.02 -0.16
C GLU A 84 -8.93 -8.81 -1.46
N HIS A 85 -9.62 -7.67 -1.58
CA HIS A 85 -10.33 -7.33 -2.81
C HIS A 85 -9.37 -7.15 -3.99
N ALA A 86 -8.31 -6.36 -3.83
CA ALA A 86 -7.31 -6.14 -4.87
C ALA A 86 -6.62 -7.46 -5.27
N ALA A 87 -6.24 -8.29 -4.30
CA ALA A 87 -5.63 -9.59 -4.54
C ALA A 87 -6.55 -10.52 -5.34
N ALA A 88 -7.84 -10.56 -5.01
CA ALA A 88 -8.82 -11.38 -5.73
C ALA A 88 -9.01 -10.91 -7.18
N GLU A 89 -9.10 -9.60 -7.43
CA GLU A 89 -9.24 -9.04 -8.78
C GLU A 89 -7.98 -9.32 -9.61
N LEU A 90 -6.80 -9.04 -9.05
CA LEU A 90 -5.52 -9.27 -9.74
C LEU A 90 -5.30 -10.76 -10.04
N ALA A 91 -5.67 -11.65 -9.11
CA ALA A 91 -5.55 -13.10 -9.32
C ALA A 91 -6.44 -13.60 -10.48
N ARG A 92 -7.66 -13.06 -10.63
CA ARG A 92 -8.53 -13.38 -11.79
C ARG A 92 -7.90 -12.95 -13.11
N GLU A 93 -7.05 -11.95 -13.11
CA GLU A 93 -6.32 -11.44 -14.28
C GLU A 93 -4.98 -12.15 -14.52
N GLY A 94 -4.67 -13.19 -13.73
CA GLY A 94 -3.46 -14.00 -13.87
C GLY A 94 -2.25 -13.52 -13.06
N VAL A 95 -2.40 -12.47 -12.26
CA VAL A 95 -1.35 -12.04 -11.32
C VAL A 95 -1.21 -13.10 -10.23
N ARG A 96 0.03 -13.49 -9.94
CA ARG A 96 0.36 -14.57 -8.99
C ARG A 96 1.08 -14.05 -7.76
N MET A 97 1.76 -12.93 -7.89
CA MET A 97 2.56 -12.33 -6.84
C MET A 97 2.16 -10.88 -6.62
N LEU A 98 1.85 -10.54 -5.40
CA LEU A 98 1.63 -9.17 -4.96
C LEU A 98 2.76 -8.78 -4.02
N CYS A 99 3.36 -7.61 -4.25
CA CYS A 99 4.39 -7.07 -3.37
C CYS A 99 4.00 -5.69 -2.85
N VAL A 100 4.72 -5.24 -1.83
CA VAL A 100 4.65 -3.90 -1.27
C VAL A 100 6.00 -3.52 -0.71
N LEU A 101 6.37 -2.25 -0.83
CA LEU A 101 7.54 -1.66 -0.17
C LEU A 101 7.07 -0.86 1.04
N THR A 102 7.74 -1.03 2.16
CA THR A 102 7.54 -0.24 3.37
C THR A 102 8.88 0.07 4.02
N LEU A 103 8.93 1.01 4.94
CA LEU A 103 10.18 1.32 5.63
C LEU A 103 10.67 0.09 6.41
N GLY A 104 11.94 -0.27 6.17
CA GLY A 104 12.58 -1.43 6.79
C GLY A 104 13.04 -1.17 8.21
N PRO A 105 13.27 -2.23 9.02
CA PRO A 105 13.69 -2.11 10.41
C PRO A 105 15.13 -1.62 10.57
N SER A 106 15.96 -1.64 9.52
CA SER A 106 17.36 -1.19 9.56
C SER A 106 17.51 0.34 9.54
N VAL A 107 16.40 1.09 9.33
CA VAL A 107 16.42 2.55 9.40
C VAL A 107 16.20 2.98 10.84
N PRO A 108 17.20 3.61 11.51
CA PRO A 108 17.00 4.19 12.82
C PRO A 108 16.03 5.37 12.72
N GLU A 109 14.92 5.31 13.41
CA GLU A 109 14.03 6.47 13.57
C GLU A 109 14.37 7.15 14.91
N GLU A 110 14.64 8.45 14.88
CA GLU A 110 14.93 9.25 16.09
C GLU A 110 13.77 9.23 17.08
N ALA A 111 12.53 9.05 16.59
CA ALA A 111 11.30 9.02 17.39
C ALA A 111 10.74 7.61 17.63
N GLY A 112 11.51 6.55 17.33
CA GLY A 112 11.05 5.16 17.42
C GLY A 112 10.58 4.60 16.08
N ASP A 113 10.32 3.29 16.03
CA ASP A 113 9.92 2.59 14.80
C ASP A 113 8.42 2.73 14.52
N ASN A 114 8.02 3.84 13.87
CA ASN A 114 6.63 4.11 13.51
C ASN A 114 6.06 3.13 12.47
N TYR A 115 6.92 2.41 11.73
CA TYR A 115 6.53 1.45 10.71
C TYR A 115 6.47 0.00 11.21
N SER A 116 6.80 -0.29 12.46
CA SER A 116 6.65 -1.63 13.04
C SER A 116 5.21 -2.12 12.97
N GLY A 117 4.24 -1.25 13.26
CA GLY A 117 2.82 -1.53 13.11
C GLY A 117 2.38 -1.77 11.67
N THR A 118 2.97 -1.06 10.72
CA THR A 118 2.72 -1.24 9.28
C THR A 118 3.24 -2.60 8.81
N ARG A 119 4.47 -2.98 9.19
CA ARG A 119 5.03 -4.29 8.89
C ARG A 119 4.20 -5.42 9.51
N ALA A 120 3.79 -5.30 10.76
CA ALA A 120 2.91 -6.26 11.44
C ALA A 120 1.54 -6.38 10.75
N PHE A 121 0.98 -5.27 10.27
CA PHE A 121 -0.26 -5.26 9.50
C PHE A 121 -0.13 -6.09 8.21
N TYR A 122 0.90 -5.86 7.41
CA TYR A 122 1.13 -6.63 6.18
C TYR A 122 1.39 -8.12 6.48
N ALA A 123 2.17 -8.43 7.51
CA ALA A 123 2.36 -9.82 7.96
C ALA A 123 1.03 -10.48 8.31
N SER A 124 0.14 -9.78 9.01
CA SER A 124 -1.21 -10.28 9.32
C SER A 124 -2.10 -10.47 8.09
N CYS A 125 -1.78 -9.79 6.97
CA CYS A 125 -2.42 -9.98 5.66
C CYS A 125 -1.75 -11.05 4.80
N GLY A 126 -0.82 -11.83 5.35
CA GLY A 126 -0.17 -12.95 4.66
C GLY A 126 1.04 -12.57 3.79
N PHE A 127 1.53 -11.35 3.94
CA PHE A 127 2.81 -10.97 3.32
C PHE A 127 3.98 -11.48 4.15
N VAL A 128 5.03 -11.91 3.47
CA VAL A 128 6.29 -12.33 4.07
C VAL A 128 7.42 -11.41 3.62
N PRO A 129 8.41 -11.12 4.48
CA PRO A 129 9.56 -10.31 4.10
C PRO A 129 10.42 -11.04 3.08
N LEU A 130 10.82 -10.34 2.02
CA LEU A 130 11.74 -10.85 1.02
C LEU A 130 13.16 -10.36 1.26
N ARG A 131 13.36 -9.05 1.27
CA ARG A 131 14.66 -8.41 1.52
C ARG A 131 14.51 -6.91 1.76
N GLU A 132 15.50 -6.31 2.39
CA GLU A 132 15.67 -4.85 2.41
C GLU A 132 16.41 -4.37 1.16
N LEU A 133 15.99 -3.22 0.65
CA LEU A 133 16.54 -2.52 -0.50
C LEU A 133 16.94 -1.11 -0.06
N GLU A 134 18.15 -0.69 -0.38
CA GLU A 134 18.55 0.70 -0.25
C GLU A 134 17.96 1.50 -1.42
N LEU A 135 17.08 2.46 -1.12
CA LEU A 135 16.40 3.27 -2.13
C LEU A 135 16.85 4.73 -2.03
N ARG A 136 17.60 5.20 -3.03
CA ARG A 136 18.03 6.61 -3.13
C ARG A 136 16.84 7.57 -3.19
N SER A 137 15.74 7.15 -3.81
CA SER A 137 14.49 7.92 -3.89
C SER A 137 13.81 8.13 -2.53
N TRP A 138 14.22 7.40 -1.50
CA TRP A 138 13.71 7.49 -0.14
C TRP A 138 14.74 8.09 0.82
N ASN A 139 15.56 9.04 0.35
CA ASN A 139 16.65 9.66 1.12
C ASN A 139 17.63 8.62 1.71
N ASP A 140 18.03 7.66 0.87
CA ASP A 140 18.90 6.54 1.24
C ASP A 140 18.32 5.64 2.35
N ALA A 141 17.01 5.65 2.53
CA ALA A 141 16.33 4.76 3.47
C ALA A 141 16.28 3.32 2.94
N TYR A 142 16.22 2.38 3.87
CA TYR A 142 16.04 0.97 3.56
C TYR A 142 14.55 0.64 3.46
N ALA A 143 14.11 0.22 2.28
CA ALA A 143 12.77 -0.29 2.08
C ALA A 143 12.76 -1.81 2.27
N LEU A 144 11.84 -2.31 3.08
CA LEU A 144 11.56 -3.74 3.16
C LEU A 144 10.55 -4.12 2.09
N MET A 145 10.97 -4.99 1.16
CA MET A 145 10.05 -5.62 0.23
C MET A 145 9.34 -6.79 0.92
N LEU A 146 8.02 -6.72 0.93
CA LEU A 146 7.15 -7.78 1.40
C LEU A 146 6.41 -8.38 0.20
N VAL A 147 6.22 -9.70 0.20
CA VAL A 147 5.59 -10.41 -0.92
C VAL A 147 4.51 -11.36 -0.43
N ARG A 148 3.47 -11.56 -1.25
CA ARG A 148 2.37 -12.48 -1.01
C ARG A 148 1.99 -13.20 -2.31
N ALA A 149 1.88 -14.52 -2.28
CA ALA A 149 1.27 -15.28 -3.37
C ALA A 149 -0.26 -15.10 -3.34
N ILE A 150 -0.84 -14.74 -4.49
CA ILE A 150 -2.29 -14.46 -4.60
C ILE A 150 -3.00 -15.30 -5.67
N GLY A 151 -2.26 -15.87 -6.61
CA GLY A 151 -2.80 -16.71 -7.68
C GLY A 151 -2.48 -18.19 -7.47
N ALA A 152 -3.25 -19.06 -8.12
CA ALA A 152 -2.94 -20.48 -8.15
C ALA A 152 -1.62 -20.74 -8.90
N PRO A 153 -0.82 -21.75 -8.51
CA PRO A 153 0.32 -22.17 -9.30
C PRO A 153 -0.15 -22.62 -10.68
N ARG A 154 0.61 -22.26 -11.72
CA ARG A 154 0.36 -22.79 -13.07
C ARG A 154 0.61 -24.29 -13.04
N THR A 155 -0.41 -25.09 -13.28
CA THR A 155 -0.22 -26.49 -13.65
C THR A 155 0.48 -26.51 -15.00
N ARG A 156 1.64 -27.15 -15.04
CA ARG A 156 2.39 -27.42 -16.30
C ARG A 156 1.64 -28.46 -17.13
#